data_b8859ce484cf72fdf61c8c47313a54e9
#
_entry.id   b8859ce484cf72fdf61c8c47313a54e9
#
_cell.length_a   1.000
_cell.length_b   1.000
_cell.length_c   1.000
_cell.angle_alpha   90.00
_cell.angle_beta   90.00
_cell.angle_gamma   90.00
#
_symmetry.space_group_name_H-M   'P 1'
#
loop_
_entity.id
_entity.type
_entity.pdbx_description
1 polymer ?
#
loop_
_entity_poly.entity_id
_entity_poly.type
_entity_poly.pdbx_seq_one_letter_code
_entity_poly.pdbx_strand_id
1 'polypeptide(L)'
;LKDQGKLEEAIEAYNKALSIKSNYAEAIYNTIDLLKTYSPESVESPNLFNIDDKIKKLSPKILHATSDSEIIDNLAVGLNYLNEESFEYKTPLSQIYKHNSVDLNCKRHAKIFNTKDIIPKFCFGCFKVQVEVPTFIDLVKLTSLFYKFDFEEDLTRKSIIELRPNISGYYKGLIYCYGLDQAKAVKVILDISLNKVFDEKPISFIKRGCSEYPLKFPSYGEIPKNPKKIMTFPKEWKPLEKKFDQEELIEPKDNITASLPEFCLSDFYIIQKWIDYAKGIGDQSIETFIDRPIIFPDIYKKAKMRSMH
;
A
#
# COMPACT_ATOMS: atom_id res chain seq x y z
N LEU A 1 -1.99 -13.22 20.59
CA LEU A 1 -0.75 -12.61 21.04
C LEU A 1 -0.48 -11.30 20.28
N LYS A 2 -0.35 -11.34 18.94
CA LYS A 2 -0.09 -10.16 18.12
C LYS A 2 -1.14 -9.05 18.35
N ASP A 3 -2.43 -9.38 18.33
CA ASP A 3 -3.53 -8.42 18.55
C ASP A 3 -3.60 -7.90 20.00
N GLN A 4 -2.88 -8.54 20.92
CA GLN A 4 -2.71 -8.11 22.32
C GLN A 4 -1.45 -7.27 22.53
N GLY A 5 -0.68 -6.96 21.48
CA GLY A 5 0.59 -6.25 21.56
C GLY A 5 1.76 -7.08 22.09
N LYS A 6 1.59 -8.40 22.31
CA LYS A 6 2.61 -9.31 22.78
C LYS A 6 3.44 -9.84 21.61
N LEU A 7 4.26 -8.95 21.04
CA LEU A 7 4.91 -9.20 19.76
C LEU A 7 6.03 -10.25 19.86
N GLU A 8 6.84 -10.22 20.92
CA GLU A 8 7.88 -11.23 21.16
C GLU A 8 7.27 -12.63 21.35
N GLU A 9 6.26 -12.75 22.23
CA GLU A 9 5.58 -14.03 22.44
C GLU A 9 4.93 -14.55 21.14
N ALA A 10 4.44 -13.65 20.29
CA ALA A 10 3.89 -14.02 18.99
C ALA A 10 4.98 -14.57 18.05
N ILE A 11 6.16 -13.94 18.02
CA ILE A 11 7.31 -14.40 17.25
C ILE A 11 7.74 -15.80 17.69
N GLU A 12 7.92 -16.01 19.00
CA GLU A 12 8.30 -17.32 19.54
C GLU A 12 7.29 -18.41 19.15
N ALA A 13 5.99 -18.10 19.23
CA ALA A 13 4.93 -19.03 18.82
C ALA A 13 4.98 -19.35 17.32
N TYR A 14 5.21 -18.35 16.45
CA TYR A 14 5.36 -18.58 15.00
C TYR A 14 6.62 -19.38 14.70
N ASN A 15 7.74 -19.09 15.34
CA ASN A 15 8.99 -19.82 15.20
C ASN A 15 8.82 -21.29 15.57
N LYS A 16 8.17 -21.57 16.70
CA LYS A 16 7.85 -22.93 17.12
C LYS A 16 6.95 -23.64 16.10
N ALA A 17 5.96 -22.95 15.55
CA ALA A 17 5.10 -23.52 14.53
C ALA A 17 5.88 -23.87 13.24
N LEU A 18 6.78 -22.96 12.79
CA LEU A 18 7.61 -23.15 11.60
C LEU A 18 8.72 -24.20 11.81
N SER A 19 9.25 -24.37 13.02
CA SER A 19 10.19 -25.47 13.33
C SER A 19 9.54 -26.84 13.24
N ILE A 20 8.24 -26.96 13.55
CA ILE A 20 7.48 -28.19 13.44
C ILE A 20 7.03 -28.43 11.97
N LYS A 21 6.62 -27.39 11.30
CA LYS A 21 6.14 -27.42 9.91
C LYS A 21 6.61 -26.19 9.15
N SER A 22 7.74 -26.32 8.44
CA SER A 22 8.42 -25.20 7.75
C SER A 22 7.55 -24.50 6.69
N ASN A 23 6.60 -25.20 6.07
CA ASN A 23 5.67 -24.68 5.07
C ASN A 23 4.26 -24.36 5.63
N TYR A 24 4.15 -24.07 6.94
CA TYR A 24 2.86 -23.71 7.53
C TYR A 24 2.44 -22.29 7.11
N ALA A 25 1.57 -22.22 6.11
CA ALA A 25 1.21 -20.98 5.42
C ALA A 25 0.71 -19.85 6.36
N GLU A 26 -0.09 -20.20 7.38
CA GLU A 26 -0.61 -19.20 8.31
C GLU A 26 0.48 -18.61 9.21
N ALA A 27 1.42 -19.44 9.69
CA ALA A 27 2.55 -18.95 10.46
C ALA A 27 3.49 -18.09 9.62
N ILE A 28 3.77 -18.48 8.35
CA ILE A 28 4.52 -17.68 7.40
C ILE A 28 3.87 -16.31 7.20
N TYR A 29 2.57 -16.31 6.88
CA TYR A 29 1.83 -15.06 6.65
C TYR A 29 1.87 -14.14 7.88
N ASN A 30 1.58 -14.68 9.05
CA ASN A 30 1.56 -13.90 10.29
C ASN A 30 2.94 -13.38 10.69
N THR A 31 4.01 -14.14 10.45
CA THR A 31 5.39 -13.71 10.65
C THR A 31 5.71 -12.53 9.73
N ILE A 32 5.51 -12.68 8.42
CA ILE A 32 5.76 -11.62 7.43
C ILE A 32 4.95 -10.36 7.74
N ASP A 33 3.70 -10.52 8.18
CA ASP A 33 2.83 -9.39 8.53
C ASP A 33 3.31 -8.67 9.81
N LEU A 34 3.84 -9.39 10.78
CA LEU A 34 4.37 -8.81 12.01
C LEU A 34 5.66 -8.01 11.75
N LEU A 35 6.54 -8.52 10.89
CA LEU A 35 7.82 -7.88 10.56
C LEU A 35 7.69 -6.50 9.87
N LYS A 36 6.52 -6.14 9.39
CA LYS A 36 6.22 -4.77 8.90
C LYS A 36 6.23 -3.71 9.99
N THR A 37 5.98 -4.11 11.22
CA THR A 37 5.75 -3.21 12.35
C THR A 37 6.71 -3.46 13.50
N TYR A 38 7.50 -4.50 13.41
CA TYR A 38 8.37 -4.94 14.48
C TYR A 38 9.69 -5.54 13.96
N SER A 39 10.80 -5.24 14.63
CA SER A 39 12.11 -5.84 14.39
C SER A 39 12.58 -6.52 15.69
N PRO A 40 12.65 -7.85 15.74
CA PRO A 40 13.13 -8.56 16.93
C PRO A 40 14.63 -8.32 17.14
N GLU A 41 15.05 -8.20 18.41
CA GLU A 41 16.45 -7.92 18.78
C GLU A 41 17.38 -9.10 18.51
N SER A 42 16.91 -10.33 18.74
CA SER A 42 17.64 -11.54 18.43
C SER A 42 16.68 -12.69 18.12
N VAL A 43 16.93 -13.42 17.06
CA VAL A 43 16.14 -14.62 16.75
C VAL A 43 17.09 -15.78 16.41
N GLU A 44 17.08 -16.79 17.23
CA GLU A 44 17.64 -18.08 16.89
C GLU A 44 16.69 -18.79 15.93
N SER A 45 16.82 -18.51 14.58
CA SER A 45 16.02 -19.16 13.53
C SER A 45 14.49 -18.84 13.59
N PRO A 46 13.74 -18.81 12.52
CA PRO A 46 13.96 -19.35 11.20
C PRO A 46 14.43 -18.31 10.17
N ASN A 47 14.72 -18.79 8.96
CA ASN A 47 15.29 -18.07 7.85
C ASN A 47 14.57 -16.74 7.52
N LEU A 48 13.24 -16.65 7.68
CA LEU A 48 12.45 -15.45 7.43
C LEU A 48 12.96 -14.19 8.16
N PHE A 49 13.38 -14.35 9.40
CA PHE A 49 13.90 -13.22 10.21
C PHE A 49 15.26 -12.77 9.70
N ASN A 50 16.13 -13.73 9.33
CA ASN A 50 17.44 -13.43 8.75
C ASN A 50 17.29 -12.70 7.43
N ILE A 51 16.33 -13.10 6.60
CA ILE A 51 16.05 -12.44 5.32
C ILE A 51 15.48 -11.04 5.55
N ASP A 52 14.54 -10.88 6.48
CA ASP A 52 13.99 -9.58 6.84
C ASP A 52 15.08 -8.63 7.36
N ASP A 53 15.98 -9.10 8.23
CA ASP A 53 17.11 -8.33 8.74
C ASP A 53 18.07 -7.90 7.58
N LYS A 54 18.39 -8.82 6.67
CA LYS A 54 19.18 -8.49 5.47
C LYS A 54 18.50 -7.42 4.62
N ILE A 55 17.19 -7.52 4.42
CA ILE A 55 16.40 -6.54 3.66
C ILE A 55 16.38 -5.20 4.38
N LYS A 56 16.14 -5.17 5.70
CA LYS A 56 16.17 -3.94 6.48
C LYS A 56 17.53 -3.26 6.45
N LYS A 57 18.62 -4.02 6.52
CA LYS A 57 20.00 -3.50 6.33
C LYS A 57 20.26 -2.98 4.91
N LEU A 58 19.56 -3.52 3.91
CA LEU A 58 19.62 -3.05 2.52
C LEU A 58 18.74 -1.80 2.30
N SER A 59 17.68 -1.64 3.07
CA SER A 59 16.68 -0.57 2.92
C SER A 59 17.29 0.83 2.78
N PRO A 60 18.26 1.28 3.60
CA PRO A 60 18.86 2.60 3.43
C PRO A 60 19.47 2.83 2.05
N LYS A 61 20.04 1.79 1.42
CA LYS A 61 20.61 1.91 0.07
C LYS A 61 19.55 2.15 -1.00
N ILE A 62 18.36 1.53 -0.85
CA ILE A 62 17.22 1.76 -1.75
C ILE A 62 16.61 3.13 -1.50
N LEU A 63 16.42 3.48 -0.21
CA LEU A 63 15.82 4.76 0.17
C LEU A 63 16.64 5.97 -0.28
N HIS A 64 17.97 5.86 -0.25
CA HIS A 64 18.88 6.94 -0.60
C HIS A 64 19.54 6.79 -1.97
N ALA A 65 19.11 5.83 -2.79
CA ALA A 65 19.59 5.69 -4.16
C ALA A 65 19.39 6.99 -4.95
N THR A 66 20.41 7.33 -5.74
CA THR A 66 20.47 8.57 -6.53
C THR A 66 20.22 8.33 -8.01
N SER A 67 20.21 7.07 -8.44
CA SER A 67 19.96 6.66 -9.83
C SER A 67 19.06 5.43 -9.90
N ASP A 68 18.45 5.23 -11.06
CA ASP A 68 17.64 4.04 -11.36
C ASP A 68 18.47 2.75 -11.29
N SER A 69 19.73 2.80 -11.75
CA SER A 69 20.65 1.67 -11.67
C SER A 69 20.89 1.24 -10.23
N GLU A 70 21.15 2.18 -9.31
CA GLU A 70 21.32 1.86 -7.89
C GLU A 70 20.07 1.24 -7.27
N ILE A 71 18.88 1.70 -7.66
CA ILE A 71 17.61 1.10 -7.22
C ILE A 71 17.52 -0.33 -7.73
N ILE A 72 17.75 -0.55 -9.01
CA ILE A 72 17.68 -1.85 -9.67
C ILE A 72 18.65 -2.84 -9.03
N ASP A 73 19.92 -2.44 -8.85
CA ASP A 73 20.96 -3.29 -8.28
C ASP A 73 20.60 -3.71 -6.84
N ASN A 74 20.15 -2.76 -6.01
CA ASN A 74 19.76 -3.05 -4.63
C ASN A 74 18.47 -3.90 -4.57
N LEU A 75 17.50 -3.66 -5.45
CA LEU A 75 16.32 -4.52 -5.54
C LEU A 75 16.68 -5.94 -5.95
N ALA A 76 17.59 -6.13 -6.93
CA ALA A 76 18.06 -7.44 -7.35
C ALA A 76 18.72 -8.21 -6.20
N VAL A 77 19.54 -7.53 -5.39
CA VAL A 77 20.13 -8.14 -4.17
C VAL A 77 19.04 -8.59 -3.20
N GLY A 78 18.07 -7.75 -2.90
CA GLY A 78 16.99 -8.08 -1.96
C GLY A 78 16.06 -9.18 -2.47
N LEU A 79 15.78 -9.20 -3.78
CA LEU A 79 15.01 -10.28 -4.42
C LEU A 79 15.76 -11.63 -4.38
N ASN A 80 17.09 -11.61 -4.51
CA ASN A 80 17.90 -12.83 -4.36
C ASN A 80 17.82 -13.39 -2.95
N TYR A 81 17.68 -12.56 -1.91
CA TYR A 81 17.47 -13.06 -0.55
C TYR A 81 16.19 -13.88 -0.41
N LEU A 82 15.13 -13.58 -1.18
CA LEU A 82 13.89 -14.38 -1.17
C LEU A 82 14.12 -15.81 -1.70
N ASN A 83 15.11 -16.02 -2.57
CA ASN A 83 15.44 -17.35 -3.11
C ASN A 83 16.19 -18.24 -2.10
N GLU A 84 16.61 -17.69 -0.95
CA GLU A 84 17.23 -18.47 0.14
C GLU A 84 16.21 -19.32 0.90
N GLU A 85 14.90 -19.04 0.70
CA GLU A 85 13.83 -19.80 1.33
C GLU A 85 13.59 -21.15 0.66
N SER A 86 13.24 -22.13 1.48
CA SER A 86 12.92 -23.48 1.03
C SER A 86 11.46 -23.67 0.62
N PHE A 87 10.63 -22.60 0.70
CA PHE A 87 9.20 -22.64 0.35
C PHE A 87 8.84 -21.48 -0.57
N GLU A 88 7.86 -21.71 -1.42
CA GLU A 88 7.29 -20.67 -2.27
C GLU A 88 6.18 -19.93 -1.51
N TYR A 89 6.35 -18.60 -1.32
CA TYR A 89 5.33 -17.74 -0.74
C TYR A 89 4.78 -16.76 -1.78
N LYS A 90 3.47 -16.81 -2.03
CA LYS A 90 2.77 -15.87 -2.90
C LYS A 90 1.93 -14.93 -2.05
N THR A 91 2.35 -13.69 -1.92
CA THR A 91 1.61 -12.70 -1.17
C THR A 91 0.24 -12.41 -1.82
N PRO A 92 -0.87 -12.38 -1.06
CA PRO A 92 -2.15 -11.89 -1.55
C PRO A 92 -2.14 -10.37 -1.75
N LEU A 93 -1.20 -9.67 -1.12
CA LEU A 93 -1.10 -8.22 -1.13
C LEU A 93 -0.55 -7.72 -2.47
N SER A 94 -1.00 -6.53 -2.88
CA SER A 94 -0.51 -5.81 -4.06
C SER A 94 -0.13 -4.36 -3.74
N GLN A 95 -0.09 -4.02 -2.46
CA GLN A 95 0.06 -2.67 -1.95
C GLN A 95 1.07 -2.66 -0.81
N ILE A 96 2.03 -1.74 -0.88
CA ILE A 96 2.92 -1.42 0.24
C ILE A 96 2.26 -0.29 1.02
N TYR A 97 2.11 -0.49 2.32
CA TYR A 97 1.56 0.49 3.25
C TYR A 97 2.62 1.00 4.20
N LYS A 98 2.70 2.32 4.36
CA LYS A 98 3.19 2.94 5.56
C LYS A 98 1.99 3.51 6.32
N HIS A 99 1.53 2.82 7.34
CA HIS A 99 0.43 3.30 8.17
C HIS A 99 0.93 3.84 9.51
N ASN A 100 0.21 4.88 9.97
CA ASN A 100 0.32 5.39 11.32
C ASN A 100 -0.41 4.47 12.32
N SER A 101 -0.55 4.90 13.56
CA SER A 101 -1.27 4.18 14.61
C SER A 101 -2.80 4.28 14.53
N VAL A 102 -3.36 5.01 13.56
CA VAL A 102 -4.81 5.23 13.43
C VAL A 102 -5.42 4.21 12.47
N ASP A 103 -6.39 3.43 12.94
CA ASP A 103 -7.20 2.59 12.06
C ASP A 103 -8.25 3.44 11.33
N LEU A 104 -8.12 3.55 10.02
CA LEU A 104 -9.12 4.21 9.17
C LEU A 104 -10.42 3.40 9.04
N ASN A 105 -10.49 2.20 9.61
CA ASN A 105 -11.62 1.29 9.59
C ASN A 105 -12.19 1.02 8.17
N CYS A 106 -11.31 1.00 7.16
CA CYS A 106 -11.70 0.87 5.75
C CYS A 106 -12.45 -0.44 5.45
N LYS A 107 -12.19 -1.53 6.21
CA LYS A 107 -12.91 -2.80 6.05
C LYS A 107 -14.41 -2.64 6.39
N ARG A 108 -14.73 -1.97 7.52
CA ARG A 108 -16.10 -1.63 7.88
C ARG A 108 -16.76 -0.75 6.80
N HIS A 109 -16.04 0.28 6.35
CA HIS A 109 -16.56 1.22 5.36
C HIS A 109 -16.91 0.53 4.03
N ALA A 110 -16.02 -0.34 3.53
CA ALA A 110 -16.29 -1.13 2.33
C ALA A 110 -17.48 -2.08 2.52
N LYS A 111 -17.62 -2.72 3.71
CA LYS A 111 -18.74 -3.63 3.99
C LYS A 111 -20.07 -2.89 4.02
N ILE A 112 -20.14 -1.71 4.65
CA ILE A 112 -21.33 -0.85 4.62
C ILE A 112 -21.72 -0.47 3.19
N PHE A 113 -20.75 0.01 2.40
CA PHE A 113 -20.99 0.39 1.02
C PHE A 113 -21.57 -0.77 0.20
N ASN A 114 -21.01 -1.96 0.35
CA ASN A 114 -21.41 -3.16 -0.40
C ASN A 114 -22.75 -3.75 0.05
N THR A 115 -23.15 -3.57 1.33
CA THR A 115 -24.34 -4.22 1.89
C THR A 115 -25.54 -3.29 2.08
N LYS A 116 -25.29 -2.00 2.33
CA LYS A 116 -26.35 -1.02 2.60
C LYS A 116 -26.49 0.03 1.50
N ASP A 117 -25.64 -0.02 0.47
CA ASP A 117 -25.69 0.91 -0.65
C ASP A 117 -25.55 2.40 -0.24
N ILE A 118 -24.75 2.68 0.77
CA ILE A 118 -24.48 4.03 1.26
C ILE A 118 -22.97 4.26 1.43
N ILE A 119 -22.54 5.50 1.35
CA ILE A 119 -21.17 5.88 1.72
C ILE A 119 -21.16 6.22 3.22
N PRO A 120 -20.30 5.58 4.04
CA PRO A 120 -20.21 5.87 5.47
C PRO A 120 -19.87 7.32 5.76
N LYS A 121 -20.40 7.85 6.87
CA LYS A 121 -20.21 9.26 7.28
C LYS A 121 -18.74 9.66 7.34
N PHE A 122 -17.89 8.82 7.90
CA PHE A 122 -16.44 9.05 8.00
C PHE A 122 -15.81 9.35 6.64
N CYS A 123 -16.24 8.65 5.59
CA CYS A 123 -15.66 8.78 4.25
C CYS A 123 -15.92 10.15 3.62
N PHE A 124 -16.89 10.92 4.10
CA PHE A 124 -17.12 12.30 3.65
C PHE A 124 -16.04 13.28 4.13
N GLY A 125 -15.30 12.95 5.18
CA GLY A 125 -14.12 13.66 5.62
C GLY A 125 -12.81 13.10 5.07
N CYS A 126 -12.84 11.93 4.42
CA CYS A 126 -11.65 11.26 3.90
C CYS A 126 -11.30 11.78 2.50
N PHE A 127 -10.12 12.38 2.36
CA PHE A 127 -9.52 12.79 1.10
C PHE A 127 -8.21 12.04 0.90
N LYS A 128 -7.71 12.03 -0.33
CA LYS A 128 -6.39 11.50 -0.63
C LYS A 128 -5.71 12.32 -1.70
N VAL A 129 -4.40 12.50 -1.54
CA VAL A 129 -3.55 12.96 -2.62
C VAL A 129 -3.07 11.73 -3.38
N GLN A 130 -3.39 11.65 -4.66
CA GLN A 130 -2.98 10.57 -5.54
C GLN A 130 -1.87 11.05 -6.47
N VAL A 131 -0.84 10.22 -6.62
CA VAL A 131 0.22 10.38 -7.62
C VAL A 131 0.12 9.21 -8.58
N GLU A 132 0.23 9.46 -9.87
CA GLU A 132 0.35 8.42 -10.90
C GLU A 132 1.75 8.49 -11.50
N VAL A 133 2.40 7.33 -11.58
CA VAL A 133 3.74 7.20 -12.16
C VAL A 133 3.71 6.21 -13.31
N PRO A 134 4.56 6.41 -14.35
CA PRO A 134 4.48 5.62 -15.58
C PRO A 134 5.13 4.26 -15.49
N THR A 135 6.17 4.07 -14.65
CA THR A 135 6.99 2.86 -14.63
C THR A 135 7.06 2.19 -13.26
N PHE A 136 7.45 0.93 -13.25
CA PHE A 136 7.72 0.18 -12.01
C PHE A 136 8.83 0.84 -11.17
N ILE A 137 9.92 1.29 -11.81
CA ILE A 137 11.02 1.95 -11.10
C ILE A 137 10.53 3.24 -10.46
N ASP A 138 9.70 4.00 -11.15
CA ASP A 138 9.09 5.20 -10.58
C ASP A 138 8.16 4.89 -9.40
N LEU A 139 7.46 3.73 -9.41
CA LEU A 139 6.68 3.30 -8.25
C LEU A 139 7.58 2.99 -7.04
N VAL A 140 8.77 2.41 -7.27
CA VAL A 140 9.76 2.18 -6.19
C VAL A 140 10.31 3.50 -5.67
N LYS A 141 10.67 4.45 -6.55
CA LYS A 141 11.08 5.82 -6.15
C LYS A 141 10.00 6.50 -5.31
N LEU A 142 8.74 6.42 -5.74
CA LEU A 142 7.62 6.99 -5.01
C LEU A 142 7.42 6.31 -3.65
N THR A 143 7.62 5.01 -3.57
CA THR A 143 7.55 4.26 -2.30
C THR A 143 8.68 4.70 -1.36
N SER A 144 9.91 4.82 -1.87
CA SER A 144 11.06 5.34 -1.12
C SER A 144 10.80 6.77 -0.61
N LEU A 145 10.21 7.61 -1.45
CA LEU A 145 9.80 8.95 -1.05
C LEU A 145 8.77 8.90 0.09
N PHE A 146 7.78 8.01 0.01
CA PHE A 146 6.75 7.85 1.04
C PHE A 146 7.31 7.36 2.39
N TYR A 147 8.34 6.55 2.39
CA TYR A 147 9.02 6.15 3.63
C TYR A 147 9.79 7.32 4.28
N LYS A 148 10.36 8.21 3.49
CA LYS A 148 11.13 9.37 3.96
C LYS A 148 10.28 10.58 4.38
N PHE A 149 9.00 10.63 3.98
CA PHE A 149 8.15 11.75 4.39
C PHE A 149 7.94 11.77 5.90
N ASP A 150 8.23 12.91 6.48
CA ASP A 150 7.88 13.27 7.85
C ASP A 150 6.79 14.36 7.78
N PHE A 151 5.56 13.96 8.04
CA PHE A 151 4.44 14.90 8.21
C PHE A 151 4.18 15.06 9.71
N GLU A 152 3.81 16.25 10.16
CA GLU A 152 3.43 16.52 11.55
C GLU A 152 2.41 15.49 12.08
N GLU A 153 1.47 15.12 11.22
CA GLU A 153 0.49 14.05 11.49
C GLU A 153 0.87 12.83 10.65
N ASP A 154 1.66 11.91 11.13
CA ASP A 154 2.13 10.72 10.39
C ASP A 154 1.01 10.06 9.54
N LEU A 155 0.78 10.60 8.34
CA LEU A 155 -0.35 10.24 7.49
C LEU A 155 -0.13 8.86 6.85
N THR A 156 -1.19 8.07 6.80
CA THR A 156 -1.17 6.77 6.10
C THR A 156 -0.91 6.97 4.62
N ARG A 157 0.06 6.23 4.08
CA ARG A 157 0.48 6.25 2.67
C ARG A 157 0.47 4.86 2.10
N LYS A 158 0.23 4.73 0.81
CA LYS A 158 0.39 3.45 0.12
C LYS A 158 0.84 3.62 -1.31
N SER A 159 1.65 2.66 -1.76
CA SER A 159 2.02 2.46 -3.16
C SER A 159 1.35 1.21 -3.69
N ILE A 160 0.81 1.26 -4.90
CA ILE A 160 0.00 0.17 -5.47
C ILE A 160 0.22 -0.02 -6.96
N ILE A 161 0.06 -1.25 -7.42
CA ILE A 161 -0.32 -1.55 -8.80
C ILE A 161 -1.84 -1.56 -8.92
N GLU A 162 -2.40 -1.00 -9.98
CA GLU A 162 -3.85 -0.94 -10.16
C GLU A 162 -4.35 -2.20 -10.88
N LEU A 163 -5.03 -3.05 -10.13
CA LEU A 163 -5.57 -4.32 -10.64
C LEU A 163 -7.05 -4.24 -11.04
N ARG A 164 -7.74 -3.16 -10.65
CA ARG A 164 -9.17 -3.00 -10.92
C ARG A 164 -9.39 -2.50 -12.36
N PRO A 165 -10.20 -3.20 -13.17
CA PRO A 165 -10.36 -2.90 -14.60
C PRO A 165 -11.04 -1.53 -14.87
N ASN A 166 -11.81 -1.02 -13.91
CA ASN A 166 -12.60 0.21 -14.05
C ASN A 166 -11.90 1.45 -13.45
N ILE A 167 -10.65 1.30 -13.00
CA ILE A 167 -9.91 2.40 -12.37
C ILE A 167 -8.67 2.70 -13.22
N SER A 168 -8.52 3.95 -13.67
CA SER A 168 -7.41 4.40 -14.52
C SER A 168 -6.03 4.32 -13.83
N GLY A 169 -4.97 4.30 -14.63
CA GLY A 169 -3.57 4.30 -14.21
C GLY A 169 -3.02 2.91 -13.87
N TYR A 170 -1.68 2.75 -13.95
CA TYR A 170 -0.98 1.49 -13.69
C TYR A 170 -0.41 1.44 -12.28
N TYR A 171 0.35 2.47 -11.93
CA TYR A 171 1.12 2.60 -10.71
C TYR A 171 0.70 3.86 -9.97
N LYS A 172 0.41 3.74 -8.68
CA LYS A 172 -0.12 4.86 -7.91
C LYS A 172 0.47 4.93 -6.51
N GLY A 173 0.70 6.16 -6.07
CA GLY A 173 0.86 6.49 -4.67
C GLY A 173 -0.35 7.23 -4.13
N LEU A 174 -0.68 6.98 -2.87
CA LEU A 174 -1.83 7.58 -2.21
C LEU A 174 -1.43 8.03 -0.80
N ILE A 175 -1.74 9.28 -0.44
CA ILE A 175 -1.61 9.80 0.92
C ILE A 175 -3.01 10.14 1.42
N TYR A 176 -3.43 9.55 2.53
CA TYR A 176 -4.76 9.77 3.11
C TYR A 176 -4.75 10.99 4.01
N CYS A 177 -5.77 11.82 3.86
CA CYS A 177 -5.91 13.10 4.57
C CYS A 177 -7.29 13.23 5.21
N TYR A 178 -7.34 13.98 6.31
CA TYR A 178 -8.56 14.30 7.04
C TYR A 178 -9.06 15.70 6.65
N GLY A 179 -9.87 15.76 5.62
CA GLY A 179 -10.38 17.00 5.08
C GLY A 179 -9.62 17.54 3.87
N LEU A 180 -10.28 18.45 3.16
CA LEU A 180 -9.78 19.02 1.91
C LEU A 180 -8.57 19.95 2.12
N ASP A 181 -8.54 20.69 3.22
CA ASP A 181 -7.48 21.66 3.45
C ASP A 181 -6.15 20.98 3.80
N GLN A 182 -6.20 19.90 4.60
CA GLN A 182 -5.02 19.07 4.82
C GLN A 182 -4.55 18.44 3.50
N ALA A 183 -5.48 17.93 2.67
CA ALA A 183 -5.12 17.35 1.37
C ALA A 183 -4.44 18.38 0.43
N LYS A 184 -4.86 19.65 0.47
CA LYS A 184 -4.20 20.72 -0.28
C LYS A 184 -2.79 21.01 0.23
N ALA A 185 -2.61 21.10 1.56
CA ALA A 185 -1.30 21.31 2.17
C ALA A 185 -0.34 20.16 1.84
N VAL A 186 -0.79 18.92 2.01
CA VAL A 186 -0.02 17.71 1.67
C VAL A 186 0.35 17.68 0.20
N LYS A 187 -0.57 18.05 -0.69
CA LYS A 187 -0.30 18.10 -2.13
C LYS A 187 0.83 19.08 -2.46
N VAL A 188 0.87 20.25 -1.84
CA VAL A 188 1.95 21.24 -2.06
C VAL A 188 3.30 20.66 -1.65
N ILE A 189 3.40 20.06 -0.46
CA ILE A 189 4.64 19.44 0.04
C ILE A 189 5.07 18.29 -0.88
N LEU A 190 4.12 17.45 -1.28
CA LEU A 190 4.37 16.33 -2.17
C LEU A 190 4.87 16.80 -3.53
N ASP A 191 4.24 17.81 -4.13
CA ASP A 191 4.64 18.36 -5.43
C ASP A 191 6.06 18.91 -5.45
N ILE A 192 6.50 19.56 -4.37
CA ILE A 192 7.88 20.03 -4.20
C ILE A 192 8.84 18.85 -4.16
N SER A 193 8.47 17.78 -3.46
CA SER A 193 9.32 16.58 -3.33
C SER A 193 9.38 15.77 -4.61
N LEU A 194 8.27 15.66 -5.34
CA LEU A 194 8.21 14.99 -6.65
C LEU A 194 9.15 15.70 -7.65
N ASN A 195 9.19 17.04 -7.67
CA ASN A 195 10.10 17.80 -8.53
C ASN A 195 11.59 17.56 -8.22
N LYS A 196 11.94 17.08 -7.03
CA LYS A 196 13.33 16.79 -6.65
C LYS A 196 13.75 15.36 -6.97
N VAL A 197 12.80 14.45 -7.09
CA VAL A 197 13.04 13.00 -7.22
C VAL A 197 12.86 12.52 -8.66
N PHE A 198 11.99 13.16 -9.41
CA PHE A 198 11.64 12.75 -10.78
C PHE A 198 12.08 13.82 -11.78
N ASP A 199 12.72 13.39 -12.87
CA ASP A 199 13.11 14.27 -13.98
C ASP A 199 11.87 14.86 -14.66
N GLU A 200 10.87 14.01 -14.91
CA GLU A 200 9.54 14.43 -15.33
C GLU A 200 8.58 14.29 -14.15
N LYS A 201 8.03 15.43 -13.72
CA LYS A 201 7.12 15.44 -12.56
C LYS A 201 5.88 14.60 -12.79
N PRO A 202 5.62 13.58 -11.96
CA PRO A 202 4.39 12.82 -12.00
C PRO A 202 3.15 13.68 -11.72
N ILE A 203 2.02 13.29 -12.31
CA ILE A 203 0.75 13.96 -12.07
C ILE A 203 0.26 13.65 -10.65
N SER A 204 0.01 14.70 -9.88
CA SER A 204 -0.62 14.60 -8.55
C SER A 204 -1.95 15.33 -8.52
N PHE A 205 -2.93 14.77 -7.85
CA PHE A 205 -4.26 15.38 -7.70
C PHE A 205 -4.97 14.90 -6.44
N ILE A 206 -5.94 15.71 -5.99
CA ILE A 206 -6.74 15.40 -4.81
C ILE A 206 -7.98 14.62 -5.25
N LYS A 207 -8.28 13.52 -4.55
CA LYS A 207 -9.52 12.75 -4.66
C LYS A 207 -10.21 12.61 -3.32
N ARG A 208 -11.50 12.32 -3.34
CA ARG A 208 -12.25 11.93 -2.15
C ARG A 208 -12.25 10.42 -2.00
N GLY A 209 -12.15 9.95 -0.76
CA GLY A 209 -12.42 8.60 -0.31
C GLY A 209 -11.91 7.48 -1.21
N CYS A 210 -12.69 6.42 -1.31
CA CYS A 210 -12.42 5.26 -2.14
C CYS A 210 -12.82 5.51 -3.59
N SER A 211 -12.06 4.95 -4.55
CA SER A 211 -12.31 5.14 -5.99
C SER A 211 -13.56 4.42 -6.48
N GLU A 212 -14.10 3.50 -5.70
CA GLU A 212 -15.32 2.74 -5.99
C GLU A 212 -16.59 3.57 -5.76
N TYR A 213 -16.58 4.48 -4.80
CA TYR A 213 -17.78 5.25 -4.42
C TYR A 213 -18.30 6.14 -5.56
N PRO A 214 -17.45 6.88 -6.30
CA PRO A 214 -17.90 7.66 -7.45
C PRO A 214 -18.51 6.84 -8.58
N LEU A 215 -18.17 5.56 -8.70
CA LEU A 215 -18.80 4.69 -9.73
C LEU A 215 -20.30 4.54 -9.49
N LYS A 216 -20.75 4.59 -8.24
CA LYS A 216 -22.15 4.49 -7.85
C LYS A 216 -22.77 5.86 -7.52
N PHE A 217 -21.98 6.75 -6.90
CA PHE A 217 -22.39 8.09 -6.50
C PHE A 217 -21.45 9.13 -7.12
N PRO A 218 -21.63 9.50 -8.42
CA PRO A 218 -20.69 10.37 -9.14
C PRO A 218 -20.43 11.71 -8.42
N SER A 219 -21.49 12.35 -7.88
CA SER A 219 -21.39 13.63 -7.15
C SER A 219 -20.48 13.54 -5.89
N TYR A 220 -20.30 12.36 -5.32
CA TYR A 220 -19.36 12.18 -4.20
C TYR A 220 -17.92 12.40 -4.65
N GLY A 221 -17.55 11.98 -5.86
CA GLY A 221 -16.19 12.13 -6.39
C GLY A 221 -15.81 13.56 -6.74
N GLU A 222 -16.78 14.43 -6.92
CA GLU A 222 -16.56 15.80 -7.33
C GLU A 222 -15.98 16.66 -6.20
N ILE A 223 -14.93 17.43 -6.53
CA ILE A 223 -14.35 18.46 -5.65
C ILE A 223 -14.58 19.82 -6.33
N PRO A 224 -15.76 20.44 -6.14
CA PRO A 224 -16.09 21.68 -6.82
C PRO A 224 -15.23 22.84 -6.31
N LYS A 225 -14.95 23.82 -7.18
CA LYS A 225 -14.23 25.07 -6.81
C LYS A 225 -14.89 25.80 -5.64
N ASN A 226 -16.22 25.76 -5.55
CA ASN A 226 -16.94 26.27 -4.41
C ASN A 226 -17.15 25.15 -3.36
N PRO A 227 -16.48 25.22 -2.18
CA PRO A 227 -16.59 24.18 -1.15
C PRO A 227 -18.01 23.93 -0.65
N LYS A 228 -18.91 24.93 -0.73
CA LYS A 228 -20.30 24.80 -0.30
C LYS A 228 -21.13 23.87 -1.20
N LYS A 229 -20.65 23.56 -2.38
CA LYS A 229 -21.31 22.64 -3.34
C LYS A 229 -20.80 21.20 -3.22
N ILE A 230 -19.85 20.94 -2.33
CA ILE A 230 -19.34 19.59 -2.13
C ILE A 230 -20.44 18.72 -1.51
N MET A 231 -20.59 17.49 -2.03
CA MET A 231 -21.57 16.55 -1.48
C MET A 231 -21.26 16.29 0.00
N THR A 232 -22.28 16.46 0.85
CA THR A 232 -22.23 16.16 2.28
C THR A 232 -22.99 14.88 2.59
N PHE A 233 -22.76 14.30 3.77
CA PHE A 233 -23.41 13.06 4.19
C PHE A 233 -24.94 13.24 4.26
N PRO A 234 -25.73 12.45 3.50
CA PRO A 234 -27.19 12.50 3.52
C PRO A 234 -27.73 12.05 4.89
N LYS A 235 -28.61 12.85 5.48
CA LYS A 235 -29.16 12.56 6.82
C LYS A 235 -29.92 11.24 6.90
N GLU A 236 -30.57 10.85 5.81
CA GLU A 236 -31.31 9.59 5.64
C GLU A 236 -30.43 8.34 5.67
N TRP A 237 -29.12 8.47 5.48
CA TRP A 237 -28.18 7.35 5.57
C TRP A 237 -27.76 7.03 7.00
N LYS A 238 -27.95 7.96 7.94
CA LYS A 238 -27.57 7.78 9.35
C LYS A 238 -28.24 6.57 10.02
N PRO A 239 -29.57 6.33 9.88
CA PRO A 239 -30.19 5.14 10.43
C PRO A 239 -29.67 3.83 9.84
N LEU A 240 -29.34 3.83 8.52
CA LEU A 240 -28.81 2.65 7.84
C LEU A 240 -27.42 2.27 8.34
N GLU A 241 -26.55 3.28 8.50
CA GLU A 241 -25.21 3.07 9.06
C GLU A 241 -25.29 2.59 10.52
N LYS A 242 -26.15 3.21 11.35
CA LYS A 242 -26.35 2.77 12.73
C LYS A 242 -26.90 1.34 12.83
N LYS A 243 -27.84 0.96 11.96
CA LYS A 243 -28.37 -0.41 11.91
C LYS A 243 -27.28 -1.41 11.56
N PHE A 244 -26.41 -1.08 10.61
CA PHE A 244 -25.27 -1.93 10.25
C PHE A 244 -24.34 -2.19 11.45
N ASP A 245 -24.01 -1.14 12.22
CA ASP A 245 -23.13 -1.27 13.41
C ASP A 245 -23.76 -2.11 14.52
N GLN A 246 -25.10 -2.19 14.59
CA GLN A 246 -25.82 -3.04 15.53
C GLN A 246 -25.88 -4.52 15.07
N GLU A 247 -25.96 -4.75 13.75
CA GLU A 247 -26.01 -6.08 13.15
C GLU A 247 -24.65 -6.75 13.06
N GLU A 248 -23.62 -5.96 12.83
CA GLU A 248 -22.25 -6.40 12.61
C GLU A 248 -21.36 -5.86 13.75
N LEU A 249 -20.98 -6.75 14.64
CA LEU A 249 -20.05 -6.43 15.75
C LEU A 249 -18.62 -6.23 15.20
N ILE A 250 -18.43 -5.20 14.37
CA ILE A 250 -17.11 -4.78 13.93
C ILE A 250 -16.61 -3.70 14.89
N GLU A 251 -15.86 -4.13 15.90
CA GLU A 251 -15.18 -3.20 16.78
C GLU A 251 -14.03 -2.52 16.03
N PRO A 252 -13.98 -1.17 16.00
CA PRO A 252 -12.81 -0.48 15.50
C PRO A 252 -11.63 -0.82 16.42
N LYS A 253 -10.46 -1.02 15.84
CA LYS A 253 -9.22 -1.09 16.63
C LYS A 253 -8.89 0.34 17.04
N ASP A 254 -8.84 0.60 18.33
CA ASP A 254 -8.53 1.95 18.86
C ASP A 254 -7.15 2.43 18.37
N ASN A 255 -6.19 1.50 18.32
CA ASN A 255 -4.86 1.74 17.78
C ASN A 255 -4.35 0.53 16.99
N ILE A 256 -3.59 0.80 15.94
CA ILE A 256 -2.79 -0.20 15.23
C ILE A 256 -1.31 0.13 15.38
N THR A 257 -0.46 -0.89 15.31
CA THR A 257 0.99 -0.63 15.35
C THR A 257 1.42 0.02 14.05
N ALA A 258 2.07 1.18 14.13
CA ALA A 258 2.57 1.90 12.96
C ALA A 258 3.62 1.07 12.20
N SER A 259 3.68 1.23 10.88
CA SER A 259 4.69 0.58 10.06
C SER A 259 6.07 1.19 10.30
N LEU A 260 7.11 0.34 10.26
CA LEU A 260 8.49 0.80 10.26
C LEU A 260 8.76 1.67 9.01
N PRO A 261 9.64 2.69 9.11
CA PRO A 261 9.94 3.59 7.99
C PRO A 261 11.04 3.04 7.06
N GLU A 262 10.97 1.75 6.77
CA GLU A 262 11.98 1.03 5.99
C GLU A 262 11.36 -0.12 5.19
N PHE A 263 12.04 -0.54 4.13
CA PHE A 263 11.65 -1.75 3.41
C PHE A 263 11.87 -2.99 4.27
N CYS A 264 10.93 -3.90 4.22
CA CYS A 264 10.92 -5.16 4.96
C CYS A 264 10.61 -6.34 4.03
N LEU A 265 10.67 -7.55 4.56
CA LEU A 265 10.41 -8.79 3.82
C LEU A 265 9.05 -8.77 3.10
N SER A 266 7.99 -8.27 3.76
CA SER A 266 6.66 -8.14 3.15
C SER A 266 6.68 -7.29 1.89
N ASP A 267 7.44 -6.18 1.89
CA ASP A 267 7.51 -5.28 0.76
C ASP A 267 8.19 -5.94 -0.43
N PHE A 268 9.22 -6.75 -0.20
CA PHE A 268 9.92 -7.45 -1.26
C PHE A 268 9.06 -8.53 -1.93
N TYR A 269 8.21 -9.24 -1.19
CA TYR A 269 7.20 -10.12 -1.81
C TYR A 269 6.17 -9.33 -2.64
N ILE A 270 5.81 -8.13 -2.20
CA ILE A 270 4.92 -7.25 -2.97
C ILE A 270 5.63 -6.71 -4.21
N ILE A 271 6.91 -6.30 -4.10
CA ILE A 271 7.74 -5.85 -5.21
C ILE A 271 7.90 -6.97 -6.26
N GLN A 272 8.11 -8.21 -5.85
CA GLN A 272 8.11 -9.36 -6.76
C GLN A 272 6.81 -9.44 -7.56
N LYS A 273 5.67 -9.29 -6.90
CA LYS A 273 4.36 -9.23 -7.57
C LYS A 273 4.21 -8.02 -8.49
N TRP A 274 4.79 -6.87 -8.14
CA TRP A 274 4.81 -5.70 -9.01
C TRP A 274 5.64 -5.94 -10.27
N ILE A 275 6.77 -6.64 -10.16
CA ILE A 275 7.58 -7.05 -11.31
C ILE A 275 6.77 -7.98 -12.24
N ASP A 276 6.03 -8.94 -11.68
CA ASP A 276 5.16 -9.81 -12.48
C ASP A 276 4.03 -9.03 -13.18
N TYR A 277 3.48 -8.02 -12.52
CA TYR A 277 2.52 -7.10 -13.16
C TYR A 277 3.19 -6.27 -14.26
N ALA A 278 4.36 -5.70 -14.01
CA ALA A 278 5.14 -4.92 -14.97
C ALA A 278 5.49 -5.76 -16.22
N LYS A 279 5.90 -7.03 -16.05
CA LYS A 279 6.06 -8.00 -17.14
C LYS A 279 4.77 -8.12 -17.96
N GLY A 280 3.64 -8.31 -17.26
CA GLY A 280 2.34 -8.50 -17.89
C GLY A 280 1.85 -7.31 -18.72
N ILE A 281 2.26 -6.09 -18.38
CA ILE A 281 1.89 -4.87 -19.11
C ILE A 281 2.97 -4.38 -20.08
N GLY A 282 4.13 -5.05 -20.16
CA GLY A 282 5.23 -4.69 -21.04
C GLY A 282 5.99 -3.44 -20.59
N ASP A 283 6.13 -3.22 -19.29
CA ASP A 283 6.91 -2.13 -18.72
C ASP A 283 8.41 -2.40 -18.92
N GLN A 284 9.06 -1.57 -19.73
CA GLN A 284 10.47 -1.75 -20.10
C GLN A 284 11.44 -1.45 -18.95
N SER A 285 10.99 -0.73 -17.91
CA SER A 285 11.87 -0.40 -16.78
C SER A 285 12.33 -1.63 -15.98
N ILE A 286 11.73 -2.81 -16.23
CA ILE A 286 12.11 -4.07 -15.58
C ILE A 286 13.00 -4.98 -16.43
N GLU A 287 13.46 -4.56 -17.60
CA GLU A 287 14.25 -5.42 -18.53
C GLU A 287 15.50 -6.02 -17.87
N THR A 288 16.10 -5.30 -16.92
CA THR A 288 17.24 -5.80 -16.13
C THR A 288 16.90 -6.94 -15.17
N PHE A 289 15.64 -7.13 -14.83
CA PHE A 289 15.19 -8.23 -13.95
C PHE A 289 14.73 -9.47 -14.71
N ILE A 290 14.65 -9.39 -16.05
CA ILE A 290 14.11 -10.46 -16.88
C ILE A 290 14.77 -10.48 -18.24
N ASP A 291 15.06 -11.68 -18.76
CA ASP A 291 15.68 -11.86 -20.08
C ASP A 291 14.76 -11.44 -21.24
N ARG A 292 13.43 -11.57 -21.05
CA ARG A 292 12.41 -11.15 -22.03
C ARG A 292 11.10 -10.83 -21.33
N PRO A 293 10.45 -9.68 -21.61
CA PRO A 293 9.11 -9.37 -21.11
C PRO A 293 8.08 -10.38 -21.64
N ILE A 294 7.31 -10.98 -20.75
CA ILE A 294 6.16 -11.80 -21.12
C ILE A 294 4.94 -10.88 -21.18
N ILE A 295 4.46 -10.59 -22.38
CA ILE A 295 3.26 -9.75 -22.58
C ILE A 295 2.04 -10.66 -22.61
N PHE A 296 1.13 -10.48 -21.64
CA PHE A 296 -0.19 -11.12 -21.66
C PHE A 296 -1.19 -10.16 -22.33
N PRO A 297 -1.73 -10.49 -23.53
CA PRO A 297 -2.55 -9.58 -24.32
C PRO A 297 -3.73 -8.98 -23.55
N ASP A 298 -4.40 -9.76 -22.73
CA ASP A 298 -5.56 -9.30 -21.97
C ASP A 298 -5.20 -8.34 -20.82
N ILE A 299 -4.10 -8.59 -20.12
CA ILE A 299 -3.60 -7.69 -19.08
C ILE A 299 -3.10 -6.40 -19.72
N TYR A 300 -2.36 -6.50 -20.83
CA TYR A 300 -1.89 -5.34 -21.59
C TYR A 300 -3.04 -4.47 -22.09
N LYS A 301 -4.08 -5.07 -22.72
CA LYS A 301 -5.26 -4.34 -23.17
C LYS A 301 -5.97 -3.62 -22.03
N LYS A 302 -6.20 -4.30 -20.91
CA LYS A 302 -6.83 -3.70 -19.72
C LYS A 302 -6.01 -2.56 -19.13
N ALA A 303 -4.69 -2.72 -19.08
CA ALA A 303 -3.78 -1.69 -18.61
C ALA A 303 -3.79 -0.47 -19.53
N LYS A 304 -3.69 -0.68 -20.85
CA LYS A 304 -3.73 0.38 -21.85
C LYS A 304 -5.07 1.15 -21.84
N MET A 305 -6.19 0.46 -21.70
CA MET A 305 -7.51 1.11 -21.58
C MET A 305 -7.59 2.03 -20.35
N ARG A 306 -6.97 1.65 -19.24
CA ARG A 306 -6.93 2.48 -18.02
C ARG A 306 -6.06 3.73 -18.15
N SER A 307 -5.05 3.71 -19.02
CA SER A 307 -4.16 4.87 -19.24
C SER A 307 -4.73 5.90 -20.19
N MET A 308 -5.82 5.58 -20.90
CA MET A 308 -6.45 6.46 -21.91
C MET A 308 -7.61 7.30 -21.34
N HIS A 309 -7.93 7.15 -20.06
CA HIS A 309 -8.97 7.87 -19.30
C HIS A 309 -8.39 8.61 -18.11
#